data_0271d2422f5d65fa127f4a9b06fcfdb7
#
_entry.id   0271d2422f5d65fa127f4a9b06fcfdb7
#
_cell.length_a   1.000
_cell.length_b   1.000
_cell.length_c   1.000
_cell.angle_alpha   90.00
_cell.angle_beta   90.00
_cell.angle_gamma   90.00
#
_symmetry.space_group_name_H-M   'P 1'
#
loop_
_entity.id
_entity.type
_entity.pdbx_description
1 polymer ?
#
loop_
_entity_poly.entity_id
_entity_poly.type
_entity_poly.pdbx_seq_one_letter_code
_entity_poly.pdbx_strand_id
1 'polypeptide(L)'
;MQNPKVSICGNSIAVADINGSSAYSFNTSGQVGKADTSMPILQIEVSDSGKMAAVLEDNNANYINMYDTNGEKIYSVKTTLSGDGYPIDISISSDAKKLIASFIKVSGDEIKTNVVFYNFSDVGKNETERVVGGFNYDDIIVG
;
A
#
# COMPACT_ATOMS: atom_id res chain seq x y z
N MET A 1 16.61 -0.72 -12.55
CA MET A 1 15.86 -1.50 -11.55
C MET A 1 16.37 -2.93 -11.51
N GLN A 2 16.58 -3.47 -10.32
CA GLN A 2 17.06 -4.85 -10.16
C GLN A 2 15.91 -5.85 -9.96
N ASN A 3 14.79 -5.41 -9.42
CA ASN A 3 13.66 -6.28 -9.16
C ASN A 3 12.34 -5.55 -9.46
N PRO A 4 12.07 -5.27 -10.75
CA PRO A 4 10.89 -4.50 -11.11
C PRO A 4 9.60 -5.31 -10.92
N LYS A 5 8.59 -4.66 -10.36
CA LYS A 5 7.23 -5.20 -10.26
C LYS A 5 6.28 -4.23 -10.92
N VAL A 6 5.33 -4.77 -11.68
CA VAL A 6 4.35 -3.99 -12.45
C VAL A 6 2.96 -4.18 -11.86
N SER A 7 2.23 -3.09 -11.73
CA SER A 7 0.80 -3.09 -11.41
C SER A 7 0.05 -2.36 -12.51
N ILE A 8 -1.07 -2.92 -12.96
CA ILE A 8 -1.87 -2.36 -14.05
C ILE A 8 -3.31 -2.25 -13.59
N CYS A 9 -3.92 -1.11 -13.85
CA CYS A 9 -5.33 -0.89 -13.62
C CYS A 9 -5.87 0.06 -14.71
N GLY A 10 -6.77 -0.45 -15.57
CA GLY A 10 -7.26 0.33 -16.70
C GLY A 10 -6.12 0.76 -17.62
N ASN A 11 -5.99 2.06 -17.83
CA ASN A 11 -4.92 2.64 -18.64
C ASN A 11 -3.73 3.14 -17.81
N SER A 12 -3.72 2.83 -16.52
CA SER A 12 -2.66 3.25 -15.60
C SER A 12 -1.75 2.08 -15.28
N ILE A 13 -0.46 2.37 -15.24
CA ILE A 13 0.59 1.39 -14.96
C ILE A 13 1.53 1.98 -13.93
N ALA A 14 1.91 1.18 -12.95
CA ALA A 14 2.98 1.52 -12.02
C ALA A 14 4.08 0.47 -12.10
N VAL A 15 5.32 0.90 -12.03
CA VAL A 15 6.49 0.02 -11.98
C VAL A 15 7.32 0.45 -10.78
N ALA A 16 7.61 -0.49 -9.90
CA ALA A 16 8.43 -0.23 -8.72
C ALA A 16 9.61 -1.19 -8.67
N ASP A 17 10.71 -0.71 -8.13
CA ASP A 17 11.87 -1.54 -7.82
C ASP A 17 11.68 -2.11 -6.41
N ILE A 18 11.33 -3.38 -6.32
CA ILE A 18 11.11 -4.04 -5.02
C ILE A 18 12.43 -4.10 -4.25
N ASN A 19 12.37 -3.71 -2.99
CA ASN A 19 13.51 -3.47 -2.09
C ASN A 19 14.36 -2.25 -2.46
N GLY A 20 14.02 -1.55 -3.54
CA GLY A 20 14.53 -0.23 -3.84
C GLY A 20 13.56 0.86 -3.40
N SER A 21 13.79 2.10 -3.81
CA SER A 21 12.99 3.26 -3.37
C SER A 21 12.43 4.09 -4.52
N SER A 22 12.36 3.53 -5.71
CA SER A 22 11.83 4.23 -6.88
C SER A 22 10.58 3.55 -7.43
N ALA A 23 9.57 4.35 -7.74
CA ALA A 23 8.36 3.90 -8.41
C ALA A 23 8.00 4.90 -9.51
N TYR A 24 7.50 4.38 -10.61
CA TYR A 24 7.15 5.18 -11.80
C TYR A 24 5.72 4.91 -12.18
N SER A 25 5.01 5.96 -12.59
CA SER A 25 3.66 5.85 -13.13
C SER A 25 3.66 6.16 -14.61
N PHE A 26 2.84 5.41 -15.35
CA PHE A 26 2.68 5.55 -16.79
C PHE A 26 1.20 5.52 -17.15
N ASN A 27 0.89 6.15 -18.27
CA ASN A 27 -0.40 6.00 -18.95
C ASN A 27 -0.13 5.71 -20.44
N THR A 28 -1.17 5.77 -21.29
CA THR A 28 -1.04 5.50 -22.72
C THR A 28 -0.13 6.49 -23.45
N SER A 29 0.14 7.66 -22.84
CA SER A 29 1.01 8.69 -23.44
C SER A 29 2.48 8.61 -22.97
N GLY A 30 2.79 7.69 -22.04
CA GLY A 30 4.14 7.50 -21.52
C GLY A 30 4.25 7.72 -20.02
N GLN A 31 5.44 8.05 -19.54
CA GLN A 31 5.68 8.28 -18.13
C GLN A 31 4.97 9.56 -17.65
N VAL A 32 4.24 9.43 -16.54
CA VAL A 32 3.49 10.53 -15.92
C VAL A 32 4.21 11.07 -14.69
N GLY A 33 4.79 10.20 -13.88
CA GLY A 33 5.42 10.62 -12.64
C GLY A 33 6.46 9.63 -12.13
N LYS A 34 7.22 10.09 -11.15
CA LYS A 34 8.20 9.29 -10.42
C LYS A 34 8.10 9.61 -8.93
N ALA A 35 8.02 8.57 -8.13
CA ALA A 35 8.03 8.69 -6.68
C ALA A 35 9.36 8.18 -6.12
N ASP A 36 9.95 8.95 -5.21
CA ASP A 36 11.04 8.49 -4.35
C ASP A 36 10.44 8.20 -2.99
N THR A 37 10.44 6.93 -2.61
CA THR A 37 9.79 6.49 -1.38
C THR A 37 10.67 6.64 -0.15
N SER A 38 11.96 6.87 -0.33
CA SER A 38 12.98 7.00 0.74
C SER A 38 13.14 5.74 1.59
N MET A 39 12.28 4.75 1.42
CA MET A 39 12.31 3.48 2.14
C MET A 39 12.12 2.34 1.15
N PRO A 40 12.63 1.14 1.45
CA PRO A 40 12.46 -0.01 0.56
C PRO A 40 10.98 -0.32 0.30
N ILE A 41 10.67 -0.56 -0.96
CA ILE A 41 9.32 -0.89 -1.42
C ILE A 41 9.12 -2.40 -1.33
N LEU A 42 8.04 -2.83 -0.66
CA LEU A 42 7.64 -4.23 -0.60
C LEU A 42 6.58 -4.56 -1.62
N GLN A 43 5.66 -3.63 -1.87
CA GLN A 43 4.55 -3.81 -2.81
C GLN A 43 4.19 -2.48 -3.46
N ILE A 44 3.63 -2.55 -4.65
CA ILE A 44 3.11 -1.40 -5.39
C ILE A 44 1.77 -1.79 -6.03
N GLU A 45 0.80 -0.89 -5.93
CA GLU A 45 -0.48 -0.99 -6.62
C GLU A 45 -0.82 0.34 -7.26
N VAL A 46 -1.45 0.31 -8.43
CA VAL A 46 -1.93 1.51 -9.10
C VAL A 46 -3.45 1.48 -9.19
N SER A 47 -4.08 2.64 -9.00
CA SER A 47 -5.52 2.80 -9.20
C SER A 47 -5.83 3.16 -10.65
N ASP A 48 -7.09 3.04 -11.04
CA ASP A 48 -7.56 3.48 -12.36
C ASP A 48 -7.33 4.98 -12.56
N SER A 49 -7.37 5.76 -11.48
CA SER A 49 -7.07 7.21 -11.51
C SER A 49 -5.58 7.54 -11.68
N GLY A 50 -4.71 6.54 -11.67
CA GLY A 50 -3.27 6.73 -11.82
C GLY A 50 -2.50 6.99 -10.54
N LYS A 51 -3.15 6.97 -9.39
CA LYS A 51 -2.50 7.10 -8.10
C LYS A 51 -1.87 5.77 -7.70
N MET A 52 -0.72 5.82 -7.04
CA MET A 52 0.01 4.64 -6.61
C MET A 52 -0.05 4.49 -5.09
N ALA A 53 -0.21 3.26 -4.64
CA ALA A 53 -0.05 2.90 -3.23
C ALA A 53 1.15 1.98 -3.09
N ALA A 54 2.03 2.30 -2.17
CA ALA A 54 3.23 1.52 -1.90
C ALA A 54 3.27 1.08 -0.44
N VAL A 55 3.62 -0.18 -0.23
CA VAL A 55 3.96 -0.69 1.11
C VAL A 55 5.46 -0.59 1.26
N LEU A 56 5.90 0.12 2.30
CA LEU A 56 7.30 0.43 2.54
C LEU A 56 7.74 -0.21 3.86
N GLU A 57 9.03 -0.52 3.95
CA GLU A 57 9.62 -1.12 5.14
C GLU A 57 10.51 -0.13 5.88
N ASP A 58 10.32 -0.04 7.18
CA ASP A 58 11.23 0.59 8.12
C ASP A 58 11.53 -0.43 9.24
N ASN A 59 12.44 -0.15 10.15
CA ASN A 59 12.99 -1.14 11.10
C ASN A 59 11.93 -2.01 11.80
N ASN A 60 11.01 -1.42 12.53
CA ASN A 60 9.96 -2.15 13.27
C ASN A 60 8.55 -1.74 12.85
N ALA A 61 8.45 -1.08 11.71
CA ALA A 61 7.20 -0.55 11.22
C ALA A 61 7.14 -0.68 9.70
N ASN A 62 5.94 -0.57 9.19
CA ASN A 62 5.71 -0.44 7.76
C ASN A 62 4.91 0.84 7.52
N TYR A 63 5.02 1.34 6.30
CA TYR A 63 4.23 2.49 5.86
C TYR A 63 3.45 2.12 4.63
N ILE A 64 2.22 2.58 4.56
CA ILE A 64 1.42 2.53 3.34
C ILE A 64 1.31 3.98 2.87
N ASN A 65 2.04 4.30 1.82
CA ASN A 65 2.05 5.64 1.25
C ASN A 65 1.24 5.68 -0.03
N MET A 66 0.45 6.72 -0.18
CA MET A 66 -0.27 7.01 -1.42
C MET A 66 0.41 8.16 -2.13
N TYR A 67 0.65 8.00 -3.42
CA TYR A 67 1.27 9.01 -4.29
C TYR A 67 0.28 9.43 -5.38
N ASP A 68 0.27 10.71 -5.72
CA ASP A 68 -0.55 11.19 -6.83
C ASP A 68 0.09 10.81 -8.18
N THR A 69 -0.53 11.23 -9.26
CA THR A 69 -0.06 10.90 -10.61
C THR A 69 1.32 11.47 -10.93
N ASN A 70 1.73 12.53 -10.23
CA ASN A 70 3.06 13.14 -10.40
C ASN A 70 4.14 12.45 -9.57
N GLY A 71 3.76 11.55 -8.67
CA GLY A 71 4.67 10.90 -7.76
C GLY A 71 4.84 11.61 -6.43
N GLU A 72 4.03 12.61 -6.12
CA GLU A 72 4.05 13.29 -4.83
C GLU A 72 3.25 12.52 -3.78
N LYS A 73 3.80 12.39 -2.59
CA LYS A 73 3.12 11.71 -1.48
C LYS A 73 1.95 12.54 -1.00
N ILE A 74 0.74 11.95 -1.00
CA ILE A 74 -0.49 12.62 -0.55
C ILE A 74 -1.00 12.06 0.77
N TYR A 75 -0.76 10.78 1.06
CA TYR A 75 -1.14 10.17 2.33
C TYR A 75 -0.06 9.21 2.79
N SER A 76 0.07 9.05 4.11
CA SER A 76 0.96 8.09 4.73
C SER A 76 0.31 7.49 5.97
N VAL A 77 0.29 6.17 6.03
CA VAL A 77 -0.23 5.42 7.17
C VAL A 77 0.89 4.57 7.72
N LYS A 78 1.12 4.66 9.03
CA LYS A 78 2.11 3.84 9.71
C LYS A 78 1.43 2.61 10.31
N THR A 79 2.03 1.44 10.10
CA THR A 79 1.61 0.20 10.75
C THR A 79 2.77 -0.38 11.54
N THR A 80 2.47 -1.15 12.58
CA THR A 80 3.50 -1.76 13.42
C THR A 80 3.36 -3.28 13.39
N LEU A 81 4.49 -3.97 13.52
CA LEU A 81 4.48 -5.44 13.55
C LEU A 81 3.73 -5.98 14.76
N SER A 82 3.86 -5.30 15.91
CA SER A 82 3.18 -5.72 17.13
C SER A 82 1.69 -5.42 17.14
N GLY A 83 1.27 -4.33 16.50
CA GLY A 83 -0.14 -3.91 16.43
C GLY A 83 -0.90 -4.54 15.27
N ASP A 84 -0.42 -4.31 14.06
CA ASP A 84 -1.10 -4.71 12.83
C ASP A 84 -0.61 -6.05 12.28
N GLY A 85 0.67 -6.35 12.42
CA GLY A 85 1.34 -7.48 11.83
C GLY A 85 2.19 -7.09 10.62
N TYR A 86 2.69 -8.08 9.91
CA TYR A 86 3.48 -7.88 8.69
C TYR A 86 2.55 -7.79 7.48
N PRO A 87 2.66 -6.73 6.68
CA PRO A 87 1.78 -6.55 5.52
C PRO A 87 2.11 -7.56 4.43
N ILE A 88 1.08 -8.25 3.91
CA ILE A 88 1.24 -9.28 2.88
C ILE A 88 0.59 -8.88 1.56
N ASP A 89 -0.44 -8.04 1.59
CA ASP A 89 -1.13 -7.63 0.37
C ASP A 89 -1.93 -6.36 0.60
N ILE A 90 -2.08 -5.57 -0.46
CA ILE A 90 -2.95 -4.39 -0.46
C ILE A 90 -3.81 -4.40 -1.73
N SER A 91 -4.97 -3.77 -1.63
CA SER A 91 -5.84 -3.49 -2.77
C SER A 91 -6.43 -2.10 -2.62
N ILE A 92 -6.53 -1.36 -3.72
CA ILE A 92 -7.04 0.00 -3.71
C ILE A 92 -8.25 0.16 -4.63
N SER A 93 -9.15 1.08 -4.27
CA SER A 93 -10.29 1.42 -5.12
C SER A 93 -9.85 2.21 -6.36
N SER A 94 -10.70 2.26 -7.37
CA SER A 94 -10.39 2.93 -8.64
C SER A 94 -10.07 4.41 -8.47
N ASP A 95 -10.66 5.07 -7.49
CA ASP A 95 -10.43 6.49 -7.17
C ASP A 95 -9.31 6.69 -6.13
N ALA A 96 -8.70 5.60 -5.65
CA ALA A 96 -7.65 5.59 -4.62
C ALA A 96 -8.08 6.18 -3.27
N LYS A 97 -9.37 6.28 -3.00
CA LYS A 97 -9.87 6.81 -1.72
C LYS A 97 -10.03 5.73 -0.66
N LYS A 98 -10.07 4.46 -1.06
CA LYS A 98 -10.21 3.33 -0.15
C LYS A 98 -9.12 2.32 -0.40
N LEU A 99 -8.62 1.73 0.68
CA LEU A 99 -7.59 0.72 0.62
C LEU A 99 -7.89 -0.37 1.64
N ILE A 100 -7.65 -1.62 1.26
CA ILE A 100 -7.69 -2.77 2.16
C ILE A 100 -6.28 -3.35 2.22
N ALA A 101 -5.81 -3.61 3.43
CA ALA A 101 -4.53 -4.26 3.64
C ALA A 101 -4.71 -5.52 4.48
N SER A 102 -3.98 -6.57 4.10
CA SER A 102 -3.92 -7.82 4.86
C SER A 102 -2.56 -7.95 5.52
N PHE A 103 -2.57 -8.37 6.78
CA PHE A 103 -1.37 -8.52 7.60
C PHE A 103 -1.34 -9.92 8.20
N ILE A 104 -0.13 -10.46 8.35
CA ILE A 104 0.10 -11.68 9.14
C ILE A 104 0.66 -11.27 10.50
N LYS A 105 0.00 -11.72 11.55
CA LYS A 105 0.44 -11.48 12.92
C LYS A 105 0.72 -12.80 13.60
N VAL A 106 1.93 -12.94 14.14
CA VAL A 106 2.32 -14.12 14.90
C VAL A 106 2.21 -13.78 16.38
N SER A 107 1.44 -14.59 17.12
CA SER A 107 1.24 -14.42 18.56
C SER A 107 1.42 -15.77 19.23
N GLY A 108 2.58 -15.99 19.86
CA GLY A 108 2.93 -17.30 20.43
C GLY A 108 3.00 -18.38 19.34
N ASP A 109 2.20 -19.42 19.47
CA ASP A 109 2.10 -20.53 18.50
C ASP A 109 1.03 -20.30 17.43
N GLU A 110 0.34 -19.15 17.48
CA GLU A 110 -0.77 -18.85 16.58
C GLU A 110 -0.34 -17.88 15.49
N ILE A 111 -0.85 -18.12 14.28
CA ILE A 111 -0.75 -17.21 13.14
C ILE A 111 -2.14 -16.68 12.84
N LYS A 112 -2.27 -15.36 12.82
CA LYS A 112 -3.54 -14.69 12.56
C LYS A 112 -3.42 -13.79 11.35
N THR A 113 -4.52 -13.68 10.60
CA THR A 113 -4.64 -12.69 9.54
C THR A 113 -5.46 -11.52 10.04
N ASN A 114 -4.92 -10.33 9.88
CA ASN A 114 -5.59 -9.08 10.23
C ASN A 114 -5.88 -8.32 8.94
N VAL A 115 -7.14 -7.99 8.69
CA VAL A 115 -7.56 -7.23 7.51
C VAL A 115 -8.04 -5.88 7.98
N VAL A 116 -7.45 -4.82 7.42
CA VAL A 116 -7.72 -3.45 7.84
C VAL A 116 -8.21 -2.63 6.65
N PHE A 117 -9.26 -1.85 6.88
CA PHE A 117 -9.85 -0.94 5.89
C PHE A 117 -9.43 0.48 6.20
N TYR A 118 -8.89 1.17 5.20
CA TYR A 118 -8.49 2.57 5.29
C TYR A 118 -9.37 3.42 4.39
N ASN A 119 -9.68 4.63 4.82
CA ASN A 119 -10.45 5.58 4.04
C ASN A 119 -9.69 6.91 3.97
N PHE A 120 -9.28 7.29 2.76
CA PHE A 120 -8.53 8.52 2.49
C PHE A 120 -9.44 9.66 2.02
N SER A 121 -10.77 9.45 2.04
CA SER A 121 -11.74 10.52 1.79
C SER A 121 -12.00 11.32 3.08
N ASP A 122 -12.89 12.31 2.99
CA ASP A 122 -13.29 13.11 4.15
C ASP A 122 -13.92 12.27 5.27
N VAL A 123 -14.55 11.14 4.93
CA VAL A 123 -15.16 10.24 5.91
C VAL A 123 -14.12 9.66 6.88
N GLY A 124 -12.95 9.29 6.37
CA GLY A 124 -11.91 8.66 7.18
C GLY A 124 -10.90 9.61 7.80
N LYS A 125 -10.94 10.90 7.51
CA LYS A 125 -9.88 11.83 7.94
C LYS A 125 -9.80 12.04 9.46
N ASN A 126 -10.89 11.82 10.18
CA ASN A 126 -10.94 11.95 11.63
C ASN A 126 -10.63 10.64 12.35
N GLU A 127 -10.40 9.56 11.62
CA GLU A 127 -10.06 8.27 12.20
C GLU A 127 -8.54 8.14 12.38
N THR A 128 -8.12 7.44 13.43
CA THR A 128 -6.70 7.19 13.68
C THR A 128 -6.10 6.40 12.52
N GLU A 129 -5.05 6.93 11.90
CA GLU A 129 -4.37 6.32 10.74
C GLU A 129 -5.34 5.95 9.63
N ARG A 130 -6.44 6.70 9.46
CA ARG A 130 -7.44 6.48 8.42
C ARG A 130 -8.16 5.12 8.50
N VAL A 131 -8.06 4.40 9.63
CA VAL A 131 -8.71 3.10 9.80
C VAL A 131 -10.20 3.29 10.04
N VAL A 132 -11.03 2.64 9.22
CA VAL A 132 -12.51 2.69 9.34
C VAL A 132 -13.11 1.33 9.66
N GLY A 133 -12.31 0.27 9.66
CA GLY A 133 -12.78 -1.07 10.03
C GLY A 133 -11.66 -2.08 9.94
N GLY A 134 -11.92 -3.29 10.42
CA GLY A 134 -10.95 -4.36 10.37
C GLY A 134 -11.54 -5.69 10.80
N PHE A 135 -10.87 -6.77 10.39
CA PHE A 135 -11.23 -8.13 10.75
C PHE A 135 -9.98 -8.92 11.11
N ASN A 136 -10.12 -9.80 12.11
CA ASN A 136 -9.07 -10.75 12.50
C ASN A 136 -9.54 -12.17 12.18
N TYR A 137 -8.65 -12.95 11.59
CA TYR A 137 -8.90 -14.34 11.27
C TYR A 137 -7.81 -15.21 11.90
N ASP A 138 -8.19 -16.38 12.42
CA ASP A 138 -7.25 -17.33 13.04
C ASP A 138 -6.48 -18.14 12.00
N ASP A 139 -6.76 -17.93 10.72
CA ASP A 139 -6.12 -18.59 9.61
C ASP A 139 -5.45 -17.60 8.68
N ILE A 140 -4.57 -18.08 7.79
CA ILE A 140 -3.92 -17.26 6.81
C ILE A 140 -4.86 -17.07 5.62
N ILE A 141 -5.14 -15.79 5.29
CA ILE A 141 -5.88 -15.43 4.09
C ILE A 141 -4.90 -14.74 3.14
N VAL A 142 -4.74 -15.31 1.95
CA VAL A 142 -3.91 -14.74 0.89
C VAL A 142 -4.85 -14.18 -0.17
N GLY A 143 -4.81 -12.87 -0.34
CA GLY A 143 -5.75 -12.17 -1.19
C GLY A 143 -5.33 -11.95 -2.61
#